data_3216f42c4bc1d9cdb2e15a79bbfb6648
#
_entry.id   3216f42c4bc1d9cdb2e15a79bbfb6648
#
_cell.length_a   1.000
_cell.length_b   1.000
_cell.length_c   1.000
_cell.angle_alpha   90.00
_cell.angle_beta   90.00
_cell.angle_gamma   90.00
#
_symmetry.space_group_name_H-M   'P 1'
#
loop_
_entity.id
_entity.type
_entity.pdbx_description
1 polymer ?
#
loop_
_entity_poly.entity_id
_entity_poly.type
_entity_poly.pdbx_seq_one_letter_code
_entity_poly.pdbx_strand_id
1 'polypeptide(L)'
;MTDREIMEIYASGDSEAAFNAIVQSYGERIYWHVRRFTCSHEDSDDLLQDIFIKVWKALPGFRSESSLYTWIYRIATNETLNFLRKKRLRALLSAESLETLLDRQADEDVHFNGDALQREVQKAINSL
;
A
#
# COMPACT_ATOMS: atom_id res chain seq x y z
N MET A 1 1.27 -16.57 -15.02
CA MET A 1 0.52 -15.79 -16.03
C MET A 1 1.21 -14.44 -16.21
N THR A 2 1.39 -14.01 -17.43
CA THR A 2 2.06 -12.73 -17.72
C THR A 2 1.08 -11.57 -17.60
N ASP A 3 1.60 -10.35 -17.45
CA ASP A 3 0.79 -9.13 -17.43
C ASP A 3 -0.06 -9.03 -18.71
N ARG A 4 0.53 -9.36 -19.85
CA ARG A 4 -0.16 -9.33 -21.13
C ARG A 4 -1.37 -10.25 -21.13
N GLU A 5 -1.22 -11.47 -20.64
CA GLU A 5 -2.32 -12.44 -20.56
C GLU A 5 -3.43 -11.93 -19.65
N ILE A 6 -3.08 -11.35 -18.52
CA ILE A 6 -4.03 -10.77 -17.58
C ILE A 6 -4.82 -9.64 -18.25
N MET A 7 -4.12 -8.76 -18.95
CA MET A 7 -4.78 -7.62 -19.60
C MET A 7 -5.63 -8.05 -20.80
N GLU A 8 -5.26 -9.14 -21.46
CA GLU A 8 -6.09 -9.72 -22.52
C GLU A 8 -7.41 -10.25 -21.94
N ILE A 9 -7.37 -10.91 -20.80
CA ILE A 9 -8.57 -11.38 -20.10
C ILE A 9 -9.43 -10.18 -19.70
N TYR A 10 -8.81 -9.13 -19.18
CA TYR A 10 -9.52 -7.91 -18.82
C TYR A 10 -10.22 -7.28 -20.03
N ALA A 11 -9.50 -7.16 -21.14
CA ALA A 11 -10.01 -6.58 -22.37
C ALA A 11 -11.16 -7.40 -22.98
N SER A 12 -11.21 -8.70 -22.72
CA SER A 12 -12.30 -9.57 -23.18
C SER A 12 -13.62 -9.33 -22.44
N GLY A 13 -13.60 -8.53 -21.38
CA GLY A 13 -14.78 -8.22 -20.59
C GLY A 13 -14.90 -8.97 -19.28
N ASP A 14 -13.97 -9.89 -19.00
CA ASP A 14 -13.99 -10.67 -17.75
C ASP A 14 -13.07 -10.03 -16.71
N SER A 15 -13.53 -8.93 -16.14
CA SER A 15 -12.79 -8.17 -15.14
C SER A 15 -12.50 -9.01 -13.88
N GLU A 16 -13.44 -9.85 -13.49
CA GLU A 16 -13.30 -10.68 -12.30
C GLU A 16 -12.21 -11.72 -12.48
N ALA A 17 -12.16 -12.39 -13.61
CA ALA A 17 -11.10 -13.37 -13.92
C ALA A 17 -9.74 -12.70 -13.99
N ALA A 18 -9.65 -11.51 -14.59
CA ALA A 18 -8.42 -10.74 -14.63
C ALA A 18 -7.94 -10.36 -13.23
N PHE A 19 -8.85 -9.90 -12.38
CA PHE A 19 -8.54 -9.53 -11.00
C PHE A 19 -8.08 -10.76 -10.20
N ASN A 20 -8.75 -11.89 -10.33
CA ASN A 20 -8.34 -13.11 -9.65
C ASN A 20 -6.94 -13.54 -10.07
N ALA A 21 -6.61 -13.41 -11.35
CA ALA A 21 -5.27 -13.69 -11.86
C ALA A 21 -4.22 -12.75 -11.25
N ILE A 22 -4.55 -11.47 -11.07
CA ILE A 22 -3.67 -10.50 -10.40
C ILE A 22 -3.41 -10.93 -8.95
N VAL A 23 -4.44 -11.27 -8.21
CA VAL A 23 -4.30 -11.68 -6.80
C VAL A 23 -3.46 -12.94 -6.70
N GLN A 24 -3.70 -13.93 -7.56
CA GLN A 24 -2.91 -15.17 -7.55
C GLN A 24 -1.45 -14.95 -7.93
N SER A 25 -1.21 -14.05 -8.89
CA SER A 25 0.16 -13.81 -9.39
C SER A 25 0.99 -12.94 -8.44
N TYR A 26 0.37 -11.95 -7.80
CA TYR A 26 1.09 -10.92 -7.05
C TYR A 26 0.75 -10.85 -5.56
N GLY A 27 -0.30 -11.54 -5.12
CA GLY A 27 -0.79 -11.44 -3.74
C GLY A 27 0.27 -11.75 -2.71
N GLU A 28 1.01 -12.84 -2.88
CA GLU A 28 2.05 -13.24 -1.94
C GLU A 28 3.20 -12.23 -1.88
N ARG A 29 3.64 -11.74 -3.03
CA ARG A 29 4.72 -10.74 -3.09
C ARG A 29 4.31 -9.44 -2.43
N ILE A 30 3.09 -9.00 -2.66
CA ILE A 30 2.56 -7.78 -2.03
C ILE A 30 2.42 -7.99 -0.53
N TYR A 31 1.94 -9.16 -0.09
CA TYR A 31 1.86 -9.49 1.33
C TYR A 31 3.21 -9.33 2.02
N TRP A 32 4.27 -9.92 1.47
CA TRP A 32 5.60 -9.85 2.09
C TRP A 32 6.19 -8.46 2.03
N HIS A 33 5.88 -7.69 1.01
CA HIS A 33 6.25 -6.28 0.93
C HIS A 33 5.63 -5.50 2.09
N VAL A 34 4.34 -5.66 2.29
CA VAL A 34 3.58 -5.00 3.36
C VAL A 34 4.05 -5.47 4.73
N ARG A 35 4.31 -6.77 4.88
CA ARG A 35 4.72 -7.39 6.15
C ARG A 35 6.01 -6.82 6.70
N ARG A 36 6.86 -6.28 5.86
CA ARG A 36 8.10 -5.62 6.30
C ARG A 36 7.84 -4.36 7.10
N PHE A 37 6.70 -3.72 6.90
CA PHE A 37 6.37 -2.44 7.53
C PHE A 37 5.31 -2.56 8.62
N THR A 38 4.70 -3.72 8.76
CA THR A 38 3.68 -3.97 9.78
C THR A 38 4.23 -4.92 10.83
N CYS A 39 3.73 -4.79 12.06
CA CYS A 39 4.22 -5.60 13.17
C CYS A 39 3.45 -6.91 13.33
N SER A 40 2.33 -7.09 12.62
CA SER A 40 1.49 -8.25 12.80
C SER A 40 0.95 -8.80 11.49
N HIS A 41 0.67 -10.08 11.48
CA HIS A 41 -0.01 -10.75 10.39
C HIS A 41 -1.42 -10.18 10.17
N GLU A 42 -2.12 -9.88 11.25
CA GLU A 42 -3.47 -9.32 11.21
C GLU A 42 -3.50 -7.97 10.50
N ASP A 43 -2.59 -7.05 10.86
CA ASP A 43 -2.47 -5.77 10.20
C ASP A 43 -2.12 -5.92 8.71
N SER A 44 -1.24 -6.87 8.42
CA SER A 44 -0.83 -7.15 7.03
C SER A 44 -2.00 -7.65 6.19
N ASP A 45 -2.82 -8.53 6.73
CA ASP A 45 -3.99 -9.06 6.02
C ASP A 45 -5.01 -7.97 5.75
N ASP A 46 -5.31 -7.15 6.75
CA ASP A 46 -6.25 -6.03 6.59
C ASP A 46 -5.77 -5.05 5.53
N LEU A 47 -4.49 -4.71 5.58
CA LEU A 47 -3.89 -3.79 4.63
C LEU A 47 -3.87 -4.39 3.22
N LEU A 48 -3.58 -5.68 3.11
CA LEU A 48 -3.59 -6.38 1.83
C LEU A 48 -4.98 -6.33 1.18
N GLN A 49 -6.02 -6.55 1.95
CA GLN A 49 -7.39 -6.44 1.47
C GLN A 49 -7.69 -5.04 0.93
N ASP A 50 -7.32 -4.01 1.68
CA ASP A 50 -7.51 -2.61 1.27
C ASP A 50 -6.75 -2.30 -0.02
N ILE A 51 -5.53 -2.82 -0.15
CA ILE A 51 -4.72 -2.65 -1.36
C ILE A 51 -5.43 -3.25 -2.57
N PHE A 52 -5.91 -4.48 -2.46
CA PHE A 52 -6.56 -5.13 -3.60
C PHE A 52 -7.93 -4.56 -3.91
N ILE A 53 -8.66 -4.03 -2.94
CA ILE A 53 -9.87 -3.26 -3.20
C ILE A 53 -9.55 -2.03 -4.06
N LYS A 54 -8.47 -1.33 -3.74
CA LYS A 54 -8.03 -0.19 -4.55
C LYS A 54 -7.56 -0.59 -5.94
N VAL A 55 -6.86 -1.71 -6.05
CA VAL A 55 -6.46 -2.26 -7.34
C VAL A 55 -7.70 -2.53 -8.20
N TRP A 56 -8.72 -3.17 -7.63
CA TRP A 56 -9.97 -3.44 -8.33
C TRP A 56 -10.62 -2.16 -8.85
N LYS A 57 -10.72 -1.15 -7.99
CA LYS A 57 -11.35 0.12 -8.34
C LYS A 57 -10.55 0.91 -9.38
N ALA A 58 -9.24 0.81 -9.34
CA ALA A 58 -8.36 1.58 -10.22
C ALA A 58 -8.04 0.86 -11.54
N LEU A 59 -8.34 -0.44 -11.64
CA LEU A 59 -7.97 -1.24 -12.80
C LEU A 59 -8.51 -0.67 -14.14
N PRO A 60 -9.74 -0.13 -14.21
CA PRO A 60 -10.20 0.48 -15.45
C PRO A 60 -9.35 1.65 -15.95
N GLY A 61 -8.61 2.30 -15.06
CA GLY A 61 -7.72 3.42 -15.40
C GLY A 61 -6.29 3.03 -15.70
N PHE A 62 -5.96 1.75 -15.62
CA PHE A 62 -4.60 1.29 -15.90
C PHE A 62 -4.32 1.39 -17.39
N ARG A 63 -3.27 2.13 -17.76
CA ARG A 63 -2.95 2.44 -19.17
C ARG A 63 -1.70 1.73 -19.69
N SER A 64 -1.18 0.77 -18.95
CA SER A 64 0.02 0.03 -19.34
C SER A 64 1.27 0.90 -19.53
N GLU A 65 1.33 2.05 -18.86
CA GLU A 65 2.49 2.94 -18.87
C GLU A 65 3.65 2.38 -18.03
N SER A 66 3.36 1.40 -17.19
CA SER A 66 4.34 0.64 -16.42
C SER A 66 3.92 -0.82 -16.44
N SER A 67 4.77 -1.70 -15.90
CA SER A 67 4.32 -3.07 -15.68
C SER A 67 3.18 -3.09 -14.67
N LEU A 68 2.33 -4.08 -14.77
CA LEU A 68 1.22 -4.25 -13.83
C LEU A 68 1.73 -4.36 -12.39
N TYR A 69 2.83 -5.10 -12.19
CA TYR A 69 3.48 -5.27 -10.90
C TYR A 69 3.94 -3.92 -10.32
N THR A 70 4.61 -3.09 -11.10
CA THR A 70 5.05 -1.77 -10.65
C THR A 70 3.87 -0.89 -10.25
N TRP A 71 2.81 -0.93 -11.02
CA TRP A 71 1.60 -0.17 -10.73
C TRP A 71 0.95 -0.62 -9.42
N ILE A 72 0.84 -1.94 -9.20
CA ILE A 72 0.30 -2.50 -7.96
C ILE A 72 1.20 -2.11 -6.77
N TYR A 73 2.52 -2.16 -6.95
CA TYR A 73 3.46 -1.77 -5.90
C TYR A 73 3.30 -0.32 -5.48
N ARG A 74 3.02 0.57 -6.41
CA ARG A 74 2.76 1.99 -6.09
C ARG A 74 1.52 2.13 -5.23
N ILE A 75 0.46 1.42 -5.57
CA ILE A 75 -0.77 1.41 -4.77
C ILE A 75 -0.48 0.84 -3.38
N ALA A 76 0.22 -0.29 -3.31
CA ALA A 76 0.57 -0.93 -2.05
C ALA A 76 1.43 -0.03 -1.17
N THR A 77 2.40 0.65 -1.75
CA THR A 77 3.28 1.58 -1.04
C THR A 77 2.50 2.74 -0.44
N ASN A 78 1.63 3.35 -1.23
CA ASN A 78 0.80 4.46 -0.77
C ASN A 78 -0.13 4.05 0.36
N GLU A 79 -0.76 2.89 0.24
CA GLU A 79 -1.64 2.37 1.28
C GLU A 79 -0.88 2.03 2.56
N THR A 80 0.29 1.43 2.43
CA THR A 80 1.15 1.10 3.57
C THR A 80 1.58 2.37 4.31
N LEU A 81 1.99 3.38 3.58
CA LEU A 81 2.39 4.66 4.15
C LEU A 81 1.23 5.31 4.90
N ASN A 82 0.04 5.33 4.32
CA ASN A 82 -1.15 5.88 4.97
C ASN A 82 -1.52 5.10 6.23
N PHE A 83 -1.42 3.79 6.19
CA PHE A 83 -1.67 2.92 7.34
C PHE A 83 -0.72 3.25 8.50
N LEU A 84 0.58 3.38 8.21
CA LEU A 84 1.60 3.67 9.21
C LEU A 84 1.39 5.05 9.83
N ARG A 85 1.02 6.04 9.03
CA ARG A 85 0.71 7.39 9.52
C ARG A 85 -0.49 7.37 10.47
N LYS A 86 -1.55 6.68 10.11
CA LYS A 86 -2.75 6.56 10.94
C LYS A 86 -2.47 5.80 12.24
N LYS A 87 -1.69 4.74 12.16
CA LYS A 87 -1.31 3.95 13.33
C LYS A 87 -0.47 4.79 14.30
N ARG A 88 0.49 5.54 13.79
CA ARG A 88 1.31 6.44 14.60
C ARG A 88 0.46 7.52 15.27
N LEU A 89 -0.44 8.13 14.53
CA LEU A 89 -1.33 9.16 15.07
C LEU A 89 -2.19 8.61 16.20
N ARG A 90 -2.76 7.42 16.03
CA ARG A 90 -3.55 6.77 17.07
C ARG A 90 -2.73 6.47 18.33
N ALA A 91 -1.48 6.01 18.15
CA ALA A 91 -0.57 5.74 19.25
C ALA A 91 -0.26 7.03 20.04
N LEU A 92 -0.01 8.12 19.35
CA LEU A 92 0.23 9.44 19.96
C LEU A 92 -0.99 9.93 20.72
N LEU A 93 -2.18 9.78 20.17
CA LEU A 93 -3.42 10.20 20.80
C LEU A 93 -3.75 9.38 22.05
N SER A 94 -3.39 8.11 22.08
CA SER A 94 -3.65 7.25 23.24
C SER A 94 -2.58 7.38 24.31
N ALA A 95 -1.36 7.78 23.97
CA ALA A 95 -0.23 7.87 24.91
C ALA A 95 -0.09 9.23 25.58
N GLU A 96 -0.68 10.29 25.01
CA GLU A 96 -0.47 11.68 25.46
C GLU A 96 -1.78 12.46 25.50
N SER A 97 -1.81 13.53 26.34
CA SER A 97 -2.93 14.44 26.31
C SER A 97 -2.94 15.20 24.99
N LEU A 98 -4.13 15.63 24.59
CA LEU A 98 -4.31 16.41 23.36
C LEU A 98 -3.43 17.68 23.37
N GLU A 99 -3.31 18.32 24.54
CA GLU A 99 -2.50 19.51 24.71
C GLU A 99 -1.03 19.22 24.42
N THR A 100 -0.48 18.13 24.97
CA THR A 100 0.89 17.70 24.73
C THR A 100 1.08 17.38 23.25
N LEU A 101 0.10 16.74 22.63
CA LEU A 101 0.16 16.41 21.21
C LEU A 101 0.22 17.67 20.35
N LEU A 102 -0.59 18.68 20.68
CA LEU A 102 -0.59 19.96 19.97
C LEU A 102 0.72 20.70 20.12
N ASP A 103 1.32 20.69 21.32
CA ASP A 103 2.63 21.29 21.56
C ASP A 103 3.72 20.59 20.74
N ARG A 104 3.66 19.28 20.64
CA ARG A 104 4.61 18.53 19.81
C ARG A 104 4.43 18.77 18.32
N GLN A 105 3.21 18.95 17.87
CA GLN A 105 2.96 19.29 16.47
C GLN A 105 3.52 20.66 16.11
N ALA A 106 3.58 21.57 17.08
CA ALA A 106 4.21 22.87 16.87
C ALA A 106 5.72 22.78 16.78
N ASP A 107 6.33 21.85 17.54
CA ASP A 107 7.79 21.68 17.61
C ASP A 107 8.31 20.66 16.60
N GLU A 108 7.58 19.57 16.42
CA GLU A 108 7.94 18.54 15.45
C GLU A 108 7.08 18.67 14.21
N ASP A 109 7.75 18.79 13.11
CA ASP A 109 7.09 18.76 11.82
C ASP A 109 6.59 17.33 11.55
N VAL A 110 5.29 17.10 11.69
CA VAL A 110 4.66 15.83 11.38
C VAL A 110 4.94 15.43 9.94
N HIS A 111 5.11 16.41 9.07
CA HIS A 111 5.48 16.22 7.68
C HIS A 111 6.87 15.58 7.55
N PHE A 112 7.81 15.97 8.41
CA PHE A 112 9.16 15.40 8.43
C PHE A 112 9.13 13.89 8.68
N ASN A 113 8.30 13.45 9.62
CA ASN A 113 8.16 12.03 9.92
C ASN A 113 7.53 11.26 8.75
N GLY A 114 6.62 11.89 8.03
CA GLY A 114 6.05 11.32 6.82
C GLY A 114 7.10 11.11 5.74
N ASP A 115 8.00 12.07 5.58
CA ASP A 115 9.09 11.96 4.62
C ASP A 115 10.08 10.85 4.97
N ALA A 116 10.38 10.67 6.26
CA ALA A 116 11.26 9.60 6.72
C ALA A 116 10.65 8.22 6.43
N LEU A 117 9.37 8.04 6.71
CA LEU A 117 8.65 6.80 6.40
C LEU A 117 8.61 6.54 4.91
N GLN A 118 8.36 7.58 4.12
CA GLN A 118 8.33 7.47 2.68
C GLN A 118 9.69 7.04 2.12
N ARG A 119 10.78 7.56 2.67
CA ARG A 119 12.14 7.15 2.27
C ARG A 119 12.41 5.70 2.60
N GLU A 120 12.00 5.23 3.78
CA GLU A 120 12.17 3.83 4.17
C GLU A 120 11.38 2.89 3.26
N VAL A 121 10.14 3.25 2.96
CA VAL A 121 9.30 2.48 2.04
C VAL A 121 9.94 2.45 0.66
N GLN A 122 10.43 3.60 0.19
CA GLN A 122 11.09 3.70 -1.10
C GLN A 122 12.36 2.88 -1.18
N LYS A 123 13.17 2.88 -0.11
CA LYS A 123 14.38 2.05 -0.02
C LYS A 123 14.05 0.57 -0.11
N ALA A 124 12.99 0.14 0.56
CA ALA A 124 12.55 -1.24 0.53
C ALA A 124 12.15 -1.65 -0.89
N ILE A 125 11.45 -0.78 -1.60
CA ILE A 125 11.07 -1.01 -3.00
C ILE A 125 12.31 -1.12 -3.88
N ASN A 126 13.27 -0.21 -3.70
CA ASN A 126 14.48 -0.16 -4.51
C ASN A 126 15.41 -1.36 -4.25
N SER A 127 15.32 -1.98 -3.07
CA SER A 127 16.12 -3.16 -2.72
C SER A 127 15.53 -4.45 -3.29
N LEU A 128 14.36 -4.41 -3.82
CA LEU A 128 13.69 -5.53 -4.45
C LEU A 128 14.07 -5.63 -5.93
#